data_b228152677876890c71c6573551906d8
#
_entry.id   b228152677876890c71c6573551906d8
#
_cell.length_a   1.000
_cell.length_b   1.000
_cell.length_c   1.000
_cell.angle_alpha   90.00
_cell.angle_beta   90.00
_cell.angle_gamma   90.00
#
_symmetry.space_group_name_H-M   'P 1'
#
loop_
_entity.id
_entity.type
_entity.pdbx_description
1 polymer ?
#
loop_
_entity_poly.entity_id
_entity_poly.type
_entity_poly.pdbx_seq_one_letter_code
_entity_poly.pdbx_strand_id
1 'polypeptide(L)'
;MNLICVGEMVIDFLPGGEDGVFIRKAGGAPANVAVAAARNGLEVGFCGRVGNDDFGRFLFKTLEDDQVRICCPQLVDEAVTTMAFVSLNEEGDRSFTFARKPGADMFLTREDVDASGVKDADMIHAGSCSLSRGPAADATAYALEEGRKNGKLVSFDVNYRNLMWNDDRDGCIAAVQSILPCVDLLKISEEEEDMLGMPPAEAAKAYGITALVETLGSAGAKCYFGGQVIFAPGRKAKCVDATGAGDAFWGGFLSCLLLSGVRKTEDLNEDLITKALHYGNVAGWLCVQKKGAMESLPTHEEVLAILEGE
;
A
#
# COMPACT_ATOMS: atom_id res chain seq x y z
N MET A 1 -16.17 9.86 -0.52
CA MET A 1 -14.96 9.21 0.02
C MET A 1 -13.82 9.45 -0.95
N ASN A 2 -12.67 9.88 -0.45
CA ASN A 2 -11.55 10.22 -1.35
C ASN A 2 -10.80 8.98 -1.83
N LEU A 3 -10.57 8.01 -0.93
CA LEU A 3 -9.78 6.81 -1.23
C LEU A 3 -10.42 5.56 -0.62
N ILE A 4 -10.46 4.47 -1.38
CA ILE A 4 -10.69 3.13 -0.84
C ILE A 4 -9.44 2.28 -1.09
N CYS A 5 -8.89 1.72 -0.01
CA CYS A 5 -7.82 0.74 -0.08
C CYS A 5 -8.40 -0.67 0.01
N VAL A 6 -8.05 -1.53 -0.96
CA VAL A 6 -8.55 -2.89 -1.08
C VAL A 6 -7.40 -3.86 -0.86
N GLY A 7 -7.57 -4.82 0.05
CA GLY A 7 -6.57 -5.87 0.22
C GLY A 7 -6.40 -6.38 1.65
N GLU A 8 -5.19 -6.84 1.94
CA GLU A 8 -4.86 -7.52 3.18
C GLU A 8 -4.62 -6.57 4.35
N MET A 9 -4.94 -7.08 5.53
CA MET A 9 -4.51 -6.57 6.82
C MET A 9 -4.01 -7.74 7.66
N VAL A 10 -2.88 -7.55 8.34
CA VAL A 10 -2.16 -8.63 9.03
C VAL A 10 -1.68 -8.20 10.41
N ILE A 11 -1.40 -9.17 11.27
CA ILE A 11 -0.65 -8.94 12.51
C ILE A 11 0.83 -9.20 12.26
N ASP A 12 1.68 -8.23 12.56
CA ASP A 12 3.12 -8.41 12.62
C ASP A 12 3.55 -8.65 14.07
N PHE A 13 4.16 -9.80 14.35
CA PHE A 13 4.79 -10.11 15.61
C PHE A 13 6.30 -9.82 15.52
N LEU A 14 6.72 -8.69 16.09
CA LEU A 14 8.10 -8.24 16.10
C LEU A 14 8.82 -8.72 17.36
N PRO A 15 10.13 -9.01 17.31
CA PRO A 15 10.91 -9.36 18.50
C PRO A 15 10.82 -8.28 19.59
N GLY A 16 10.52 -8.69 20.83
CA GLY A 16 10.30 -7.81 21.98
C GLY A 16 11.56 -7.48 22.79
N GLY A 17 12.75 -7.89 22.32
CA GLY A 17 14.03 -7.63 23.00
C GLY A 17 14.47 -8.70 23.99
N GLU A 18 13.59 -9.59 24.41
CA GLU A 18 13.89 -10.79 25.21
C GLU A 18 13.50 -12.02 24.40
N ASP A 19 14.21 -13.15 24.64
CA ASP A 19 13.90 -14.40 23.93
C ASP A 19 12.46 -14.86 24.21
N GLY A 20 11.75 -15.24 23.14
CA GLY A 20 10.36 -15.68 23.22
C GLY A 20 9.32 -14.56 23.41
N VAL A 21 9.73 -13.29 23.53
CA VAL A 21 8.81 -12.14 23.62
C VAL A 21 8.57 -11.54 22.25
N PHE A 22 7.28 -11.39 21.90
CA PHE A 22 6.87 -10.70 20.67
C PHE A 22 5.98 -9.50 20.98
N ILE A 23 6.17 -8.43 20.23
CA ILE A 23 5.31 -7.25 20.24
C ILE A 23 4.38 -7.32 19.06
N ARG A 24 3.08 -7.34 19.33
CA ARG A 24 2.04 -7.32 18.30
C ARG A 24 1.91 -5.94 17.68
N LYS A 25 1.92 -5.86 16.34
CA LYS A 25 1.71 -4.67 15.55
C LYS A 25 0.65 -4.91 14.48
N ALA A 26 -0.08 -3.87 14.10
CA ALA A 26 -0.93 -3.89 12.92
C ALA A 26 -0.10 -3.60 11.67
N GLY A 27 -0.38 -4.33 10.59
CA GLY A 27 0.29 -4.22 9.31
C GLY A 27 -0.63 -4.60 8.15
N GLY A 28 -0.05 -4.70 6.96
CA GLY A 28 -0.75 -4.91 5.69
C GLY A 28 -0.62 -3.66 4.81
N ALA A 29 -0.03 -3.80 3.62
CA ALA A 29 0.33 -2.64 2.80
C ALA A 29 -0.87 -1.75 2.43
N PRO A 30 -2.01 -2.27 1.95
CA PRO A 30 -3.17 -1.44 1.66
C PRO A 30 -3.73 -0.75 2.91
N ALA A 31 -3.68 -1.41 4.07
CA ALA A 31 -4.13 -0.83 5.34
C ALA A 31 -3.17 0.27 5.83
N ASN A 32 -1.85 0.09 5.65
CA ASN A 32 -0.86 1.13 5.93
C ASN A 32 -1.09 2.37 5.06
N VAL A 33 -1.34 2.20 3.76
CA VAL A 33 -1.69 3.31 2.85
C VAL A 33 -2.98 3.99 3.27
N ALA A 34 -3.99 3.22 3.71
CA ALA A 34 -5.25 3.77 4.21
C ALA A 34 -5.04 4.67 5.44
N VAL A 35 -4.28 4.19 6.44
CA VAL A 35 -3.94 4.96 7.65
C VAL A 35 -3.11 6.19 7.29
N ALA A 36 -2.09 6.04 6.42
CA ALA A 36 -1.30 7.18 5.96
C ALA A 36 -2.18 8.27 5.33
N ALA A 37 -3.10 7.88 4.46
CA ALA A 37 -4.01 8.80 3.80
C ALA A 37 -5.02 9.47 4.76
N ALA A 38 -5.54 8.71 5.74
CA ALA A 38 -6.44 9.26 6.76
C ALA A 38 -5.72 10.28 7.66
N ARG A 39 -4.49 9.99 8.10
CA ARG A 39 -3.65 10.94 8.86
C ARG A 39 -3.27 12.18 8.06
N ASN A 40 -3.36 12.12 6.74
CA ASN A 40 -3.23 13.28 5.85
C ASN A 40 -4.56 14.03 5.64
N GLY A 41 -5.63 13.68 6.36
CA GLY A 41 -6.90 14.40 6.35
C GLY A 41 -7.86 13.97 5.25
N LEU A 42 -7.64 12.84 4.58
CA LEU A 42 -8.58 12.30 3.59
C LEU A 42 -9.68 11.46 4.25
N GLU A 43 -10.84 11.42 3.62
CA GLU A 43 -11.90 10.47 3.94
C GLU A 43 -11.59 9.12 3.28
N VAL A 44 -11.19 8.12 4.08
CA VAL A 44 -10.64 6.84 3.61
C VAL A 44 -11.48 5.66 4.05
N GLY A 45 -11.67 4.69 3.14
CA GLY A 45 -12.24 3.38 3.43
C GLY A 45 -11.22 2.25 3.25
N PHE A 46 -11.38 1.20 4.02
CA PHE A 46 -10.65 -0.05 3.88
C PHE A 46 -11.61 -1.19 3.55
N CYS A 47 -11.36 -1.90 2.46
CA CYS A 47 -12.10 -3.05 1.99
C CYS A 47 -11.20 -4.29 2.05
N GLY A 48 -11.33 -5.07 3.11
CA GLY A 48 -10.55 -6.26 3.38
C GLY A 48 -11.18 -7.11 4.46
N ARG A 49 -10.72 -8.34 4.65
CA ARG A 49 -11.27 -9.31 5.60
C ARG A 49 -10.25 -9.65 6.68
N VAL A 50 -10.74 -9.83 7.91
CA VAL A 50 -10.00 -10.33 9.07
C VAL A 50 -10.79 -11.43 9.76
N GLY A 51 -10.11 -12.25 10.57
CA GLY A 51 -10.73 -13.36 11.29
C GLY A 51 -11.65 -12.93 12.41
N ASN A 52 -12.61 -13.79 12.76
CA ASN A 52 -13.45 -13.64 13.94
C ASN A 52 -12.67 -14.03 15.22
N ASP A 53 -11.57 -13.36 15.46
CA ASP A 53 -10.68 -13.55 16.59
C ASP A 53 -10.25 -12.20 17.20
N ASP A 54 -9.50 -12.24 18.29
CA ASP A 54 -9.06 -11.02 18.99
C ASP A 54 -8.05 -10.20 18.16
N PHE A 55 -7.36 -10.84 17.20
CA PHE A 55 -6.45 -10.15 16.30
C PHE A 55 -7.21 -9.36 15.22
N GLY A 56 -8.26 -9.96 14.64
CA GLY A 56 -9.11 -9.26 13.67
C GLY A 56 -9.82 -8.06 14.31
N ARG A 57 -10.36 -8.23 15.51
CA ARG A 57 -10.97 -7.12 16.26
C ARG A 57 -9.95 -6.02 16.59
N PHE A 58 -8.73 -6.39 16.94
CA PHE A 58 -7.65 -5.42 17.16
C PHE A 58 -7.31 -4.65 15.89
N LEU A 59 -7.19 -5.32 14.74
CA LEU A 59 -6.88 -4.68 13.48
C LEU A 59 -7.97 -3.66 13.09
N PHE A 60 -9.24 -4.06 13.16
CA PHE A 60 -10.35 -3.15 12.84
C PHE A 60 -10.40 -1.95 13.79
N LYS A 61 -10.19 -2.19 15.10
CA LYS A 61 -10.10 -1.10 16.05
C LYS A 61 -8.95 -0.13 15.73
N THR A 62 -7.80 -0.64 15.26
CA THR A 62 -6.67 0.23 14.86
C THR A 62 -7.05 1.13 13.68
N LEU A 63 -7.80 0.63 12.70
CA LEU A 63 -8.32 1.45 11.60
C LEU A 63 -9.32 2.49 12.08
N GLU A 64 -10.25 2.12 12.96
CA GLU A 64 -11.25 3.04 13.54
C GLU A 64 -10.58 4.16 14.34
N ASP A 65 -9.53 3.84 15.12
CA ASP A 65 -8.77 4.81 15.91
C ASP A 65 -8.05 5.84 15.00
N ASP A 66 -7.65 5.44 13.79
CA ASP A 66 -7.11 6.31 12.73
C ASP A 66 -8.20 6.86 11.77
N GLN A 67 -9.48 6.75 12.12
CA GLN A 67 -10.64 7.26 11.38
C GLN A 67 -10.79 6.67 9.96
N VAL A 68 -10.24 5.49 9.72
CA VAL A 68 -10.45 4.74 8.48
C VAL A 68 -11.76 3.95 8.58
N ARG A 69 -12.67 4.17 7.62
CA ARG A 69 -13.94 3.45 7.56
C ARG A 69 -13.72 1.99 7.17
N ILE A 70 -14.23 1.05 7.96
CA ILE A 70 -14.28 -0.37 7.61
C ILE A 70 -15.44 -0.60 6.64
N CYS A 71 -15.12 -0.94 5.39
CA CYS A 71 -16.14 -1.16 4.35
C CYS A 71 -16.72 -2.58 4.38
N CYS A 72 -15.99 -3.55 4.95
CA CYS A 72 -16.39 -4.96 5.07
C CYS A 72 -16.32 -5.38 6.55
N PRO A 73 -17.30 -5.03 7.39
CA PRO A 73 -17.24 -5.23 8.84
C PRO A 73 -17.46 -6.69 9.27
N GLN A 74 -17.85 -7.58 8.35
CA GLN A 74 -18.09 -8.99 8.68
C GLN A 74 -16.77 -9.73 8.87
N LEU A 75 -16.64 -10.39 10.01
CA LEU A 75 -15.49 -11.21 10.34
C LEU A 75 -15.58 -12.59 9.71
N VAL A 76 -14.44 -13.23 9.46
CA VAL A 76 -14.33 -14.57 8.86
C VAL A 76 -14.24 -15.62 9.97
N ASP A 77 -15.16 -16.59 9.98
CA ASP A 77 -15.15 -17.70 10.95
C ASP A 77 -14.30 -18.89 10.47
N GLU A 78 -14.10 -19.01 9.17
CA GLU A 78 -13.43 -20.15 8.52
C GLU A 78 -11.91 -20.08 8.57
N ALA A 79 -11.35 -18.92 8.91
CA ALA A 79 -9.91 -18.72 8.94
C ALA A 79 -9.49 -17.72 10.04
N VAL A 80 -8.29 -17.91 10.58
CA VAL A 80 -7.69 -16.97 11.52
C VAL A 80 -7.20 -15.72 10.80
N THR A 81 -7.12 -14.61 11.54
CA THR A 81 -6.43 -13.41 11.07
C THR A 81 -5.00 -13.76 10.67
N THR A 82 -4.56 -13.31 9.51
CA THR A 82 -3.19 -13.56 9.02
C THR A 82 -2.16 -12.94 9.95
N MET A 83 -1.15 -13.72 10.30
CA MET A 83 -0.07 -13.33 11.21
C MET A 83 1.29 -13.56 10.55
N ALA A 84 2.18 -12.60 10.69
CA ALA A 84 3.58 -12.67 10.32
C ALA A 84 4.44 -12.62 11.59
N PHE A 85 5.28 -13.63 11.78
CA PHE A 85 6.26 -13.66 12.86
C PHE A 85 7.62 -13.29 12.30
N VAL A 86 8.22 -12.24 12.84
CA VAL A 86 9.56 -11.79 12.48
C VAL A 86 10.54 -12.40 13.47
N SER A 87 11.52 -13.14 12.95
CA SER A 87 12.62 -13.66 13.73
C SER A 87 13.93 -13.03 13.27
N LEU A 88 14.85 -12.82 14.19
CA LEU A 88 16.21 -12.36 13.89
C LEU A 88 17.18 -13.52 14.07
N ASN A 89 18.11 -13.71 13.12
CA ASN A 89 19.22 -14.65 13.29
C ASN A 89 20.33 -14.00 14.16
N GLU A 90 21.39 -14.74 14.44
CA GLU A 90 22.54 -14.26 15.23
C GLU A 90 23.27 -13.08 14.56
N GLU A 91 23.14 -12.93 13.24
CA GLU A 91 23.73 -11.85 12.42
C GLU A 91 22.82 -10.63 12.33
N GLY A 92 21.57 -10.73 12.87
CA GLY A 92 20.58 -9.66 12.84
C GLY A 92 19.70 -9.62 11.59
N ASP A 93 19.83 -10.62 10.70
CA ASP A 93 18.98 -10.72 9.51
C ASP A 93 17.58 -11.19 9.88
N ARG A 94 16.59 -10.61 9.19
CA ARG A 94 15.18 -10.90 9.41
C ARG A 94 14.72 -12.10 8.61
N SER A 95 14.03 -13.02 9.27
CA SER A 95 13.23 -14.06 8.63
C SER A 95 11.77 -13.91 9.03
N PHE A 96 10.86 -14.40 8.17
CA PHE A 96 9.42 -14.29 8.39
C PHE A 96 8.78 -15.67 8.35
N THR A 97 7.82 -15.89 9.24
CA THR A 97 6.94 -17.06 9.21
C THR A 97 5.49 -16.58 9.17
N PHE A 98 4.73 -17.00 8.16
CA PHE A 98 3.32 -16.61 8.04
C PHE A 98 2.38 -17.73 8.49
N ALA A 99 1.43 -17.38 9.36
CA ALA A 99 0.23 -18.17 9.63
C ALA A 99 -0.90 -17.69 8.68
N ARG A 100 -0.91 -18.25 7.44
CA ARG A 100 -1.83 -17.90 6.34
C ARG A 100 -2.14 -19.14 5.48
N LYS A 101 -2.76 -20.19 6.10
CA LYS A 101 -3.04 -21.46 5.40
C LYS A 101 -4.44 -22.03 5.71
N PRO A 102 -5.56 -21.35 5.34
CA PRO A 102 -5.70 -19.99 4.80
C PRO A 102 -5.64 -18.92 5.88
N GLY A 103 -5.40 -17.67 5.50
CA GLY A 103 -5.63 -16.49 6.31
C GLY A 103 -6.96 -15.83 5.94
N ALA A 104 -7.57 -15.12 6.88
CA ALA A 104 -8.86 -14.48 6.69
C ALA A 104 -8.87 -13.41 5.58
N ASP A 105 -7.73 -12.78 5.32
CA ASP A 105 -7.53 -11.82 4.22
C ASP A 105 -7.84 -12.41 2.84
N MET A 106 -7.72 -13.74 2.68
CA MET A 106 -7.99 -14.44 1.42
C MET A 106 -9.48 -14.59 1.10
N PHE A 107 -10.38 -14.23 2.04
CA PHE A 107 -11.83 -14.42 1.92
C PHE A 107 -12.60 -13.18 1.46
N LEU A 108 -11.90 -12.12 1.02
CA LEU A 108 -12.55 -10.98 0.37
C LEU A 108 -13.26 -11.43 -0.90
N THR A 109 -14.51 -10.99 -1.10
CA THR A 109 -15.35 -11.38 -2.25
C THR A 109 -15.73 -10.18 -3.11
N ARG A 110 -16.26 -10.43 -4.32
CA ARG A 110 -16.81 -9.37 -5.19
C ARG A 110 -17.99 -8.66 -4.55
N GLU A 111 -18.82 -9.40 -3.81
CA GLU A 111 -19.97 -8.85 -3.09
C GLU A 111 -19.52 -7.85 -2.02
N ASP A 112 -18.38 -8.11 -1.36
CA ASP A 112 -17.77 -7.15 -0.43
C ASP A 112 -17.32 -5.88 -1.15
N VAL A 113 -16.70 -6.02 -2.31
CA VAL A 113 -16.28 -4.90 -3.14
C VAL A 113 -17.48 -4.07 -3.58
N ASP A 114 -18.55 -4.70 -4.05
CA ASP A 114 -19.79 -4.01 -4.44
C ASP A 114 -20.42 -3.24 -3.26
N ALA A 115 -20.38 -3.83 -2.06
CA ALA A 115 -20.92 -3.20 -0.85
C ALA A 115 -20.00 -2.09 -0.29
N SER A 116 -18.72 -2.06 -0.66
CA SER A 116 -17.72 -1.14 -0.10
C SER A 116 -17.93 0.32 -0.49
N GLY A 117 -18.61 0.59 -1.60
CA GLY A 117 -18.72 1.92 -2.20
C GLY A 117 -17.55 2.26 -3.13
N VAL A 118 -16.85 1.27 -3.67
CA VAL A 118 -15.73 1.44 -4.60
C VAL A 118 -16.12 2.31 -5.81
N LYS A 119 -17.37 2.20 -6.28
CA LYS A 119 -17.92 2.97 -7.41
C LYS A 119 -18.10 4.47 -7.12
N ASP A 120 -18.12 4.86 -5.85
CA ASP A 120 -18.38 6.23 -5.40
C ASP A 120 -17.11 6.93 -4.89
N ALA A 121 -16.01 6.20 -4.71
CA ALA A 121 -14.73 6.78 -4.30
C ALA A 121 -14.09 7.59 -5.43
N ASP A 122 -13.21 8.54 -5.09
CA ASP A 122 -12.43 9.29 -6.09
C ASP A 122 -11.28 8.42 -6.62
N MET A 123 -10.69 7.59 -5.75
CA MET A 123 -9.57 6.71 -6.07
C MET A 123 -9.69 5.34 -5.39
N ILE A 124 -9.25 4.30 -6.09
CA ILE A 124 -9.12 2.94 -5.57
C ILE A 124 -7.64 2.59 -5.52
N HIS A 125 -7.19 1.99 -4.41
CA HIS A 125 -5.82 1.51 -4.24
C HIS A 125 -5.80 0.04 -3.84
N ALA A 126 -4.86 -0.73 -4.42
CA ALA A 126 -4.58 -2.11 -4.03
C ALA A 126 -3.08 -2.43 -4.19
N GLY A 127 -2.67 -3.61 -3.71
CA GLY A 127 -1.32 -4.14 -3.86
C GLY A 127 -1.31 -5.61 -4.29
N SER A 128 -0.13 -6.15 -4.64
CA SER A 128 -0.02 -7.48 -5.21
C SER A 128 -0.33 -8.61 -4.22
N CYS A 129 -0.13 -8.39 -2.92
CA CYS A 129 -0.32 -9.46 -1.92
C CYS A 129 -1.74 -10.03 -1.93
N SER A 130 -2.75 -9.19 -2.14
CA SER A 130 -4.16 -9.60 -2.24
C SER A 130 -4.51 -10.30 -3.55
N LEU A 131 -3.68 -10.18 -4.59
CA LEU A 131 -3.80 -10.96 -5.84
C LEU A 131 -3.26 -12.39 -5.71
N SER A 132 -2.60 -12.74 -4.59
CA SER A 132 -1.84 -13.98 -4.48
C SER A 132 -2.71 -15.24 -4.46
N ARG A 133 -3.86 -15.23 -3.80
CA ARG A 133 -4.66 -16.44 -3.59
C ARG A 133 -6.09 -16.17 -3.13
N GLY A 134 -6.92 -17.23 -3.28
CA GLY A 134 -8.28 -17.26 -2.77
C GLY A 134 -9.25 -16.36 -3.52
N PRO A 135 -10.47 -16.21 -3.01
CA PRO A 135 -11.44 -15.26 -3.55
C PRO A 135 -10.94 -13.83 -3.60
N ALA A 136 -10.01 -13.45 -2.70
CA ALA A 136 -9.44 -12.09 -2.62
C ALA A 136 -8.69 -11.70 -3.90
N ALA A 137 -8.05 -12.65 -4.60
CA ALA A 137 -7.36 -12.35 -5.86
C ALA A 137 -8.34 -11.84 -6.92
N ASP A 138 -9.46 -12.54 -7.08
CA ASP A 138 -10.52 -12.17 -8.00
C ASP A 138 -11.25 -10.89 -7.57
N ALA A 139 -11.53 -10.74 -6.27
CA ALA A 139 -12.17 -9.54 -5.73
C ALA A 139 -11.31 -8.29 -5.88
N THR A 140 -9.98 -8.40 -5.68
CA THR A 140 -9.05 -7.29 -5.84
C THR A 140 -8.97 -6.86 -7.30
N ALA A 141 -8.80 -7.80 -8.24
CA ALA A 141 -8.82 -7.51 -9.67
C ALA A 141 -10.15 -6.83 -10.08
N TYR A 142 -11.27 -7.37 -9.62
CA TYR A 142 -12.60 -6.81 -9.85
C TYR A 142 -12.74 -5.38 -9.32
N ALA A 143 -12.19 -5.07 -8.14
CA ALA A 143 -12.24 -3.71 -7.58
C ALA A 143 -11.51 -2.70 -8.48
N LEU A 144 -10.35 -3.07 -9.02
CA LEU A 144 -9.57 -2.22 -9.94
C LEU A 144 -10.31 -2.04 -11.28
N GLU A 145 -10.88 -3.12 -11.83
CA GLU A 145 -11.68 -3.08 -13.05
C GLU A 145 -12.94 -2.19 -12.90
N GLU A 146 -13.67 -2.33 -11.78
CA GLU A 146 -14.84 -1.49 -11.50
C GLU A 146 -14.43 -0.03 -11.27
N GLY A 147 -13.28 0.25 -10.63
CA GLY A 147 -12.73 1.59 -10.56
C GLY A 147 -12.52 2.19 -11.94
N ARG A 148 -11.79 1.50 -12.79
CA ARG A 148 -11.49 1.95 -14.17
C ARG A 148 -12.76 2.16 -14.99
N LYS A 149 -13.70 1.20 -14.95
CA LYS A 149 -14.98 1.24 -15.67
C LYS A 149 -15.86 2.42 -15.24
N ASN A 150 -15.79 2.82 -13.97
CA ASN A 150 -16.55 3.96 -13.43
C ASN A 150 -15.77 5.29 -13.50
N GLY A 151 -14.64 5.34 -14.22
CA GLY A 151 -13.84 6.55 -14.43
C GLY A 151 -13.17 7.07 -13.15
N LYS A 152 -12.87 6.17 -12.21
CA LYS A 152 -12.14 6.48 -10.98
C LYS A 152 -10.64 6.33 -11.21
N LEU A 153 -9.85 7.06 -10.43
CA LEU A 153 -8.41 6.83 -10.42
C LEU A 153 -8.09 5.47 -9.82
N VAL A 154 -7.25 4.70 -10.50
CA VAL A 154 -6.81 3.38 -10.05
C VAL A 154 -5.33 3.44 -9.72
N SER A 155 -5.02 3.22 -8.46
CA SER A 155 -3.66 3.18 -7.89
C SER A 155 -3.28 1.75 -7.54
N PHE A 156 -2.05 1.36 -7.86
CA PHE A 156 -1.51 0.05 -7.53
C PHE A 156 -0.06 0.15 -7.06
N ASP A 157 0.29 -0.63 -6.02
CA ASP A 157 1.65 -0.82 -5.57
C ASP A 157 2.04 -2.29 -5.78
N VAL A 158 3.08 -2.56 -6.56
CA VAL A 158 3.54 -3.93 -6.79
C VAL A 158 3.88 -4.60 -5.48
N ASN A 159 4.65 -3.96 -4.64
CA ASN A 159 4.94 -4.33 -3.25
C ASN A 159 5.07 -5.86 -3.05
N TYR A 160 5.93 -6.49 -3.84
CA TYR A 160 6.11 -7.94 -3.85
C TYR A 160 6.58 -8.46 -2.50
N ARG A 161 5.93 -9.51 -2.02
CA ARG A 161 6.28 -10.23 -0.80
C ARG A 161 6.33 -11.72 -1.11
N ASN A 162 7.54 -12.26 -1.26
CA ASN A 162 7.79 -13.65 -1.66
C ASN A 162 6.98 -14.67 -0.85
N LEU A 163 6.91 -14.51 0.47
CA LEU A 163 6.19 -15.44 1.34
C LEU A 163 4.65 -15.34 1.21
N MET A 164 4.10 -14.18 0.88
CA MET A 164 2.68 -14.03 0.59
C MET A 164 2.30 -14.74 -0.72
N TRP A 165 3.25 -14.84 -1.62
CA TRP A 165 3.17 -15.56 -2.89
C TRP A 165 3.69 -17.01 -2.82
N ASN A 166 4.15 -17.50 -1.64
CA ASN A 166 4.85 -18.79 -1.45
C ASN A 166 6.01 -18.98 -2.44
N ASP A 167 6.83 -17.94 -2.59
CA ASP A 167 7.98 -17.89 -3.51
C ASP A 167 7.63 -18.02 -5.00
N ASP A 168 6.33 -17.92 -5.37
CA ASP A 168 5.87 -17.93 -6.76
C ASP A 168 5.97 -16.53 -7.37
N ARG A 169 7.21 -16.11 -7.71
CA ARG A 169 7.47 -14.82 -8.33
C ARG A 169 6.85 -14.70 -9.72
N ASP A 170 6.91 -15.76 -10.52
CA ASP A 170 6.35 -15.77 -11.88
C ASP A 170 4.82 -15.63 -11.85
N GLY A 171 4.17 -16.30 -10.91
CA GLY A 171 2.73 -16.13 -10.68
C GLY A 171 2.38 -14.70 -10.28
N CYS A 172 3.21 -14.06 -9.43
CA CYS A 172 3.05 -12.65 -9.09
C CYS A 172 3.19 -11.75 -10.31
N ILE A 173 4.23 -11.94 -11.11
CA ILE A 173 4.46 -11.17 -12.34
C ILE A 173 3.25 -11.28 -13.28
N ALA A 174 2.76 -12.50 -13.52
CA ALA A 174 1.61 -12.72 -14.38
C ALA A 174 0.34 -12.03 -13.84
N ALA A 175 0.07 -12.11 -12.53
CA ALA A 175 -1.06 -11.47 -11.89
C ALA A 175 -0.95 -9.93 -11.97
N VAL A 176 0.22 -9.36 -11.65
CA VAL A 176 0.47 -7.92 -11.76
C VAL A 176 0.24 -7.46 -13.20
N GLN A 177 0.89 -8.08 -14.18
CA GLN A 177 0.76 -7.69 -15.58
C GLN A 177 -0.69 -7.77 -16.10
N SER A 178 -1.49 -8.69 -15.57
CA SER A 178 -2.89 -8.83 -15.98
C SER A 178 -3.76 -7.63 -15.59
N ILE A 179 -3.42 -6.93 -14.49
CA ILE A 179 -4.20 -5.79 -13.99
C ILE A 179 -3.62 -4.43 -14.40
N LEU A 180 -2.38 -4.36 -14.90
CA LEU A 180 -1.76 -3.08 -15.31
C LEU A 180 -2.60 -2.26 -16.30
N PRO A 181 -3.37 -2.85 -17.27
CA PRO A 181 -4.25 -2.08 -18.14
C PRO A 181 -5.37 -1.31 -17.41
N CYS A 182 -5.64 -1.65 -16.16
CA CYS A 182 -6.63 -0.94 -15.33
C CYS A 182 -5.99 0.16 -14.46
N VAL A 183 -4.65 0.25 -14.39
CA VAL A 183 -3.92 1.10 -13.45
C VAL A 183 -3.57 2.45 -14.06
N ASP A 184 -3.88 3.53 -13.34
CA ASP A 184 -3.50 4.90 -13.72
C ASP A 184 -2.21 5.35 -13.01
N LEU A 185 -2.07 4.99 -11.72
CA LEU A 185 -0.95 5.35 -10.86
C LEU A 185 -0.28 4.06 -10.35
N LEU A 186 0.89 3.75 -10.85
CA LEU A 186 1.66 2.56 -10.46
C LEU A 186 2.85 2.94 -9.59
N LYS A 187 3.05 2.23 -8.48
CA LYS A 187 4.30 2.27 -7.72
C LYS A 187 5.05 0.94 -7.84
N ILE A 188 6.36 1.06 -7.99
CA ILE A 188 7.34 -0.03 -7.89
C ILE A 188 8.52 0.42 -7.03
N SER A 189 9.28 -0.53 -6.50
CA SER A 189 10.66 -0.32 -6.05
C SER A 189 11.64 -0.64 -7.17
N GLU A 190 12.91 -0.20 -7.03
CA GLU A 190 13.98 -0.57 -7.98
C GLU A 190 14.19 -2.10 -8.09
N GLU A 191 13.87 -2.86 -7.02
CA GLU A 191 13.96 -4.32 -6.99
C GLU A 191 12.80 -5.01 -7.73
N GLU A 192 11.77 -4.26 -8.10
CA GLU A 192 10.55 -4.75 -8.77
C GLU A 192 10.47 -4.35 -10.25
N GLU A 193 11.47 -3.63 -10.76
CA GLU A 193 11.48 -3.15 -12.16
C GLU A 193 11.34 -4.30 -13.16
N ASP A 194 12.02 -5.42 -12.92
CA ASP A 194 11.97 -6.61 -13.77
C ASP A 194 10.59 -7.27 -13.85
N MET A 195 9.72 -7.04 -12.83
CA MET A 195 8.36 -7.57 -12.81
C MET A 195 7.43 -6.96 -13.87
N LEU A 196 7.80 -5.82 -14.43
CA LEU A 196 7.07 -5.21 -15.52
C LEU A 196 7.31 -5.91 -16.87
N GLY A 197 8.39 -6.70 -16.99
CA GLY A 197 8.79 -7.40 -18.22
C GLY A 197 9.40 -6.49 -19.29
N MET A 198 9.51 -5.19 -19.01
CA MET A 198 10.09 -4.17 -19.89
C MET A 198 10.50 -2.94 -19.05
N PRO A 199 11.34 -2.03 -19.59
CA PRO A 199 11.70 -0.80 -18.87
C PRO A 199 10.49 0.03 -18.42
N PRO A 200 10.53 0.71 -17.26
CA PRO A 200 9.37 1.42 -16.70
C PRO A 200 8.73 2.44 -17.66
N ALA A 201 9.53 3.17 -18.44
CA ALA A 201 9.01 4.13 -19.43
C ALA A 201 8.22 3.44 -20.56
N GLU A 202 8.65 2.26 -20.98
CA GLU A 202 7.96 1.45 -21.98
C GLU A 202 6.69 0.82 -21.40
N ALA A 203 6.75 0.33 -20.16
CA ALA A 203 5.62 -0.25 -19.45
C ALA A 203 4.51 0.80 -19.25
N ALA A 204 4.87 2.02 -18.81
CA ALA A 204 3.91 3.11 -18.66
C ALA A 204 3.14 3.37 -19.97
N LYS A 205 3.85 3.40 -21.11
CA LYS A 205 3.24 3.58 -22.42
C LYS A 205 2.42 2.36 -22.88
N ALA A 206 2.96 1.16 -22.70
CA ALA A 206 2.35 -0.08 -23.20
C ALA A 206 1.03 -0.40 -22.49
N TYR A 207 0.98 -0.18 -21.17
CA TYR A 207 -0.20 -0.43 -20.35
C TYR A 207 -1.13 0.79 -20.19
N GLY A 208 -0.71 1.98 -20.66
CA GLY A 208 -1.47 3.21 -20.52
C GLY A 208 -1.47 3.78 -19.11
N ILE A 209 -0.43 3.50 -18.32
CA ILE A 209 -0.24 4.03 -16.97
C ILE A 209 0.12 5.51 -17.08
N THR A 210 -0.65 6.37 -16.40
CA THR A 210 -0.46 7.83 -16.49
C THR A 210 0.77 8.28 -15.73
N ALA A 211 0.99 7.75 -14.51
CA ALA A 211 2.18 8.01 -13.71
C ALA A 211 2.72 6.71 -13.11
N LEU A 212 3.93 6.33 -13.49
CA LEU A 212 4.65 5.20 -12.92
C LEU A 212 5.77 5.73 -12.02
N VAL A 213 5.69 5.44 -10.73
CA VAL A 213 6.65 5.88 -9.72
C VAL A 213 7.55 4.73 -9.31
N GLU A 214 8.85 4.95 -9.40
CA GLU A 214 9.90 4.04 -8.96
C GLU A 214 10.59 4.62 -7.72
N THR A 215 10.48 3.93 -6.59
CA THR A 215 11.15 4.33 -5.34
C THR A 215 12.55 3.74 -5.26
N LEU A 216 13.53 4.58 -4.86
CA LEU A 216 14.97 4.30 -4.84
C LEU A 216 15.52 4.35 -3.40
N GLY A 217 14.72 3.98 -2.43
CA GLY A 217 15.06 4.06 -1.00
C GLY A 217 15.51 5.47 -0.59
N SER A 218 16.69 5.59 0.01
CA SER A 218 17.22 6.87 0.47
C SER A 218 17.65 7.81 -0.66
N ALA A 219 17.77 7.35 -1.89
CA ALA A 219 18.06 8.19 -3.06
C ALA A 219 16.85 9.00 -3.53
N GLY A 220 15.63 8.61 -3.15
CA GLY A 220 14.39 9.32 -3.49
C GLY A 220 13.47 8.52 -4.39
N ALA A 221 12.87 9.18 -5.37
CA ALA A 221 11.95 8.54 -6.30
C ALA A 221 11.98 9.19 -7.69
N LYS A 222 11.69 8.39 -8.71
CA LYS A 222 11.46 8.82 -10.09
C LYS A 222 9.98 8.63 -10.45
N CYS A 223 9.46 9.48 -11.30
CA CYS A 223 8.15 9.29 -11.93
C CYS A 223 8.28 9.38 -13.45
N TYR A 224 7.80 8.36 -14.13
CA TYR A 224 7.65 8.34 -15.59
C TYR A 224 6.27 8.91 -15.90
N PHE A 225 6.21 10.13 -16.40
CA PHE A 225 4.99 10.90 -16.66
C PHE A 225 5.10 11.71 -17.96
N GLY A 226 4.10 11.63 -18.84
CA GLY A 226 4.06 12.43 -20.08
C GLY A 226 5.25 12.22 -21.03
N GLY A 227 5.92 11.06 -20.95
CA GLY A 227 7.12 10.74 -21.74
C GLY A 227 8.42 11.31 -21.16
N GLN A 228 8.38 11.92 -19.99
CA GLN A 228 9.52 12.45 -19.25
C GLN A 228 9.78 11.65 -17.97
N VAL A 229 10.95 11.85 -17.37
CA VAL A 229 11.30 11.32 -16.07
C VAL A 229 11.48 12.50 -15.11
N ILE A 230 10.60 12.57 -14.11
CA ILE A 230 10.67 13.54 -13.02
C ILE A 230 11.38 12.87 -11.86
N PHE A 231 12.44 13.48 -11.32
CA PHE A 231 13.20 12.96 -10.19
C PHE A 231 13.06 13.86 -8.98
N ALA A 232 12.71 13.28 -7.84
CA ALA A 232 12.73 13.95 -6.56
C ALA A 232 13.78 13.30 -5.64
N PRO A 233 14.81 14.02 -5.20
CA PRO A 233 15.85 13.46 -4.35
C PRO A 233 15.32 13.08 -2.98
N GLY A 234 15.84 11.98 -2.43
CA GLY A 234 15.55 11.54 -1.09
C GLY A 234 16.30 12.32 -0.01
N ARG A 235 16.05 11.93 1.24
CA ARG A 235 16.66 12.56 2.41
C ARG A 235 17.43 11.52 3.22
N LYS A 236 18.60 11.89 3.71
CA LYS A 236 19.36 11.05 4.65
C LYS A 236 18.65 11.02 6.00
N ALA A 237 18.42 9.83 6.54
CA ALA A 237 17.86 9.62 7.87
C ALA A 237 18.74 8.65 8.67
N LYS A 238 18.65 8.73 9.98
CA LYS A 238 19.05 7.61 10.84
C LYS A 238 17.88 6.62 10.83
N CYS A 239 17.98 5.60 9.98
CA CYS A 239 16.97 4.58 9.88
C CYS A 239 16.89 3.78 11.21
N VAL A 240 15.72 3.78 11.82
CA VAL A 240 15.38 2.99 13.01
C VAL A 240 14.66 1.71 12.57
N ASP A 241 13.67 1.85 11.66
CA ASP A 241 12.91 0.74 11.09
C ASP A 241 12.40 1.16 9.70
N ALA A 242 12.67 0.35 8.68
CA ALA A 242 12.22 0.65 7.31
C ALA A 242 10.81 0.11 7.01
N THR A 243 10.18 -0.59 7.97
CA THR A 243 8.85 -1.16 7.79
C THR A 243 7.82 -0.07 7.55
N GLY A 244 7.03 -0.20 6.47
CA GLY A 244 6.01 0.78 6.11
C GLY A 244 6.50 2.04 5.40
N ALA A 245 7.81 2.20 5.16
CA ALA A 245 8.34 3.40 4.49
C ALA A 245 7.80 3.59 3.07
N GLY A 246 7.69 2.50 2.31
CA GLY A 246 7.07 2.49 0.98
C GLY A 246 5.59 2.84 1.02
N ASP A 247 4.87 2.33 2.02
CA ASP A 247 3.45 2.61 2.22
C ASP A 247 3.23 4.06 2.66
N ALA A 248 4.11 4.59 3.55
CA ALA A 248 4.11 6.01 3.95
C ALA A 248 4.36 6.94 2.76
N PHE A 249 5.37 6.59 1.93
CA PHE A 249 5.65 7.32 0.69
C PHE A 249 4.41 7.33 -0.21
N TRP A 250 3.85 6.16 -0.48
CA TRP A 250 2.74 6.04 -1.43
C TRP A 250 1.46 6.69 -0.91
N GLY A 251 1.11 6.46 0.37
CA GLY A 251 0.00 7.14 1.02
C GLY A 251 0.13 8.66 1.01
N GLY A 252 1.35 9.18 1.26
CA GLY A 252 1.67 10.61 1.16
C GLY A 252 1.54 11.15 -0.27
N PHE A 253 2.09 10.42 -1.27
CA PHE A 253 1.99 10.78 -2.69
C PHE A 253 0.53 10.89 -3.14
N LEU A 254 -0.27 9.84 -2.89
CA LEU A 254 -1.69 9.82 -3.25
C LEU A 254 -2.48 10.91 -2.52
N SER A 255 -2.17 11.14 -1.23
CA SER A 255 -2.82 12.19 -0.45
C SER A 255 -2.55 13.57 -1.01
N CYS A 256 -1.29 13.85 -1.39
CA CYS A 256 -0.93 15.14 -1.99
C CYS A 256 -1.71 15.40 -3.28
N LEU A 257 -1.88 14.39 -4.14
CA LEU A 257 -2.68 14.51 -5.36
C LEU A 257 -4.17 14.79 -5.04
N LEU A 258 -4.77 13.98 -4.16
CA LEU A 258 -6.19 14.11 -3.82
C LEU A 258 -6.52 15.43 -3.10
N LEU A 259 -5.65 15.89 -2.19
CA LEU A 259 -5.76 17.20 -1.52
C LEU A 259 -5.57 18.36 -2.49
N SER A 260 -4.80 18.17 -3.56
CA SER A 260 -4.64 19.16 -4.64
C SER A 260 -5.81 19.16 -5.65
N GLY A 261 -6.86 18.36 -5.40
CA GLY A 261 -8.07 18.35 -6.21
C GLY A 261 -8.04 17.39 -7.40
N VAL A 262 -7.04 16.53 -7.52
CA VAL A 262 -6.96 15.51 -8.58
C VAL A 262 -8.07 14.48 -8.39
N ARG A 263 -8.89 14.26 -9.44
CA ARG A 263 -10.00 13.30 -9.45
C ARG A 263 -9.98 12.39 -10.70
N LYS A 264 -9.20 12.75 -11.70
CA LYS A 264 -9.03 12.02 -12.95
C LYS A 264 -7.63 12.26 -13.51
N THR A 265 -7.21 11.44 -14.45
CA THR A 265 -5.85 11.49 -15.02
C THR A 265 -5.53 12.82 -15.72
N GLU A 266 -6.53 13.47 -16.30
CA GLU A 266 -6.37 14.77 -16.97
C GLU A 266 -6.09 15.93 -16.02
N ASP A 267 -6.33 15.77 -14.71
CA ASP A 267 -6.00 16.78 -13.70
C ASP A 267 -4.50 16.77 -13.34
N LEU A 268 -3.77 15.71 -13.74
CA LEU A 268 -2.35 15.54 -13.45
C LEU A 268 -1.49 16.43 -14.36
N ASN A 269 -0.44 16.99 -13.78
CA ASN A 269 0.59 17.73 -14.48
C ASN A 269 1.94 17.56 -13.76
N GLU A 270 3.00 18.03 -14.39
CA GLU A 270 4.38 17.87 -13.92
C GLU A 270 4.61 18.51 -12.54
N ASP A 271 4.04 19.70 -12.30
CA ASP A 271 4.18 20.40 -11.01
C ASP A 271 3.52 19.62 -9.88
N LEU A 272 2.32 19.07 -10.11
CA LEU A 272 1.61 18.24 -9.11
C LEU A 272 2.34 16.92 -8.85
N ILE A 273 2.86 16.28 -9.88
CA ILE A 273 3.68 15.05 -9.73
C ILE A 273 4.94 15.37 -8.92
N THR A 274 5.65 16.44 -9.26
CA THR A 274 6.85 16.87 -8.52
C THR A 274 6.53 17.13 -7.06
N LYS A 275 5.47 17.87 -6.77
CA LYS A 275 5.01 18.15 -5.40
C LYS A 275 4.67 16.86 -4.65
N ALA A 276 3.95 15.93 -5.29
CA ALA A 276 3.55 14.66 -4.69
C ALA A 276 4.77 13.76 -4.42
N LEU A 277 5.78 13.72 -5.30
CA LEU A 277 7.04 13.00 -5.06
C LEU A 277 7.78 13.54 -3.84
N HIS A 278 7.90 14.87 -3.70
CA HIS A 278 8.53 15.48 -2.52
C HIS A 278 7.75 15.16 -1.24
N TYR A 279 6.43 15.26 -1.30
CA TYR A 279 5.57 14.91 -0.18
C TYR A 279 5.74 13.45 0.25
N GLY A 280 5.71 12.52 -0.70
CA GLY A 280 5.95 11.09 -0.45
C GLY A 280 7.34 10.83 0.13
N ASN A 281 8.40 11.46 -0.42
CA ASN A 281 9.76 11.33 0.10
C ASN A 281 9.87 11.79 1.56
N VAL A 282 9.23 12.89 1.94
CA VAL A 282 9.19 13.37 3.35
C VAL A 282 8.41 12.40 4.22
N ALA A 283 7.26 11.89 3.76
CA ALA A 283 6.47 10.93 4.52
C ALA A 283 7.27 9.63 4.79
N GLY A 284 7.91 9.06 3.77
CA GLY A 284 8.79 7.90 3.92
C GLY A 284 9.99 8.17 4.82
N TRP A 285 10.61 9.35 4.69
CA TRP A 285 11.73 9.78 5.53
C TRP A 285 11.34 9.93 7.01
N LEU A 286 10.17 10.46 7.34
CA LEU A 286 9.65 10.54 8.70
C LEU A 286 9.36 9.14 9.27
N CYS A 287 8.77 8.27 8.45
CA CYS A 287 8.41 6.91 8.82
C CYS A 287 9.63 6.10 9.29
N VAL A 288 10.73 6.11 8.55
CA VAL A 288 11.91 5.28 8.88
C VAL A 288 12.61 5.67 10.19
N GLN A 289 12.27 6.79 10.80
CA GLN A 289 12.86 7.28 12.05
C GLN A 289 12.13 6.77 13.31
N LYS A 290 11.02 6.05 13.14
CA LYS A 290 10.21 5.47 14.22
C LYS A 290 10.13 3.95 14.05
N LYS A 291 9.71 3.20 15.09
CA LYS A 291 9.50 1.74 15.02
C LYS A 291 8.06 1.41 14.65
N GLY A 292 7.89 0.35 13.85
CA GLY A 292 6.60 -0.19 13.41
C GLY A 292 6.13 0.41 12.10
N ALA A 293 5.12 -0.21 11.47
CA ALA A 293 4.53 0.27 10.23
C ALA A 293 3.52 1.40 10.50
N MET A 294 2.31 1.06 10.95
CA MET A 294 1.24 2.06 11.14
C MET A 294 1.60 3.13 12.18
N GLU A 295 2.29 2.75 13.28
CA GLU A 295 2.67 3.70 14.34
C GLU A 295 3.67 4.76 13.87
N SER A 296 4.45 4.45 12.84
CA SER A 296 5.48 5.36 12.30
C SER A 296 4.96 6.30 11.22
N LEU A 297 3.75 6.08 10.68
CA LEU A 297 3.16 6.90 9.63
C LEU A 297 2.96 8.35 10.12
N PRO A 298 3.47 9.35 9.39
CA PRO A 298 3.36 10.74 9.79
C PRO A 298 1.97 11.34 9.54
N THR A 299 1.66 12.43 10.24
CA THR A 299 0.50 13.27 9.96
C THR A 299 0.79 14.30 8.88
N HIS A 300 -0.26 14.93 8.35
CA HIS A 300 -0.16 16.03 7.38
C HIS A 300 0.70 17.17 7.91
N GLU A 301 0.48 17.58 9.18
CA GLU A 301 1.23 18.66 9.81
C GLU A 301 2.71 18.33 9.95
N GLU A 302 3.05 17.08 10.32
CA GLU A 302 4.46 16.65 10.41
C GLU A 302 5.16 16.74 9.05
N VAL A 303 4.46 16.36 7.96
CA VAL A 303 5.03 16.45 6.60
C VAL A 303 5.18 17.89 6.15
N LEU A 304 4.14 18.73 6.33
CA LEU A 304 4.17 20.14 5.94
C LEU A 304 5.25 20.91 6.70
N ALA A 305 5.43 20.66 7.99
CA ALA A 305 6.46 21.33 8.80
C ALA A 305 7.88 21.13 8.24
N ILE A 306 8.13 19.98 7.59
CA ILE A 306 9.41 19.71 6.93
C ILE A 306 9.51 20.43 5.57
N LEU A 307 8.42 20.39 4.78
CA LEU A 307 8.40 20.98 3.44
C LEU A 307 8.45 22.52 3.47
N GLU A 308 7.82 23.14 4.49
CA GLU A 308 7.80 24.61 4.66
C GLU A 308 9.07 25.16 5.31
N GLY A 309 9.87 24.30 5.97
CA GLY A 309 11.14 24.66 6.59
C GLY A 309 12.33 24.72 5.62
N GLU A 310 12.12 24.41 4.35
CA GLU A 310 13.08 24.45 3.23
C GLU A 310 12.98 25.73 2.44
#